data_57cd107700fc26fb6a8bb18374373cb9
#
_entry.id   57cd107700fc26fb6a8bb18374373cb9
#
_cell.length_a   1.000
_cell.length_b   1.000
_cell.length_c   1.000
_cell.angle_alpha   90.00
_cell.angle_beta   90.00
_cell.angle_gamma   90.00
#
_symmetry.space_group_name_H-M   'P 1'
#
loop_
_entity.id
_entity.type
_entity.pdbx_description
1 polymer ?
#
loop_
_entity_poly.entity_id
_entity_poly.type
_entity_poly.pdbx_seq_one_letter_code
_entity_poly.pdbx_strand_id
1 'polypeptide(L)'
;MVVPKRFDWSQFTLKIAVKAAPSKVFKAWADSKEICNWFAYNAEIEPKKGGKFSLTDIYGNSFEMEVLGVRKDSRIHFTFGMNDEQVVVKFKKSGRYTICELHQFNMKTTPNHKWDTHMEQRAGWTFFLTNLKSWLEHGVDLRNHDTKWGYANNFVNS
;
A
#
# COMPACT_ATOMS: atom_id res chain seq x y z
N MET A 1 -7.64 -21.63 -14.50
CA MET A 1 -6.81 -21.21 -13.34
C MET A 1 -6.25 -22.47 -12.69
N VAL A 2 -4.93 -22.60 -12.60
CA VAL A 2 -4.30 -23.71 -11.88
C VAL A 2 -4.17 -23.30 -10.41
N VAL A 3 -4.88 -23.99 -9.54
CA VAL A 3 -4.73 -23.78 -8.08
C VAL A 3 -3.38 -24.36 -7.69
N PRO A 4 -2.45 -23.59 -7.09
CA PRO A 4 -1.18 -24.12 -6.62
C PRO A 4 -1.44 -25.26 -5.62
N LYS A 5 -0.69 -26.35 -5.73
CA LYS A 5 -0.78 -27.48 -4.78
C LYS A 5 -0.50 -27.04 -3.32
N ARG A 6 0.18 -25.93 -3.13
CA ARG A 6 0.47 -25.31 -1.83
C ARG A 6 0.44 -23.79 -1.97
N PHE A 7 -0.44 -23.14 -1.22
CA PHE A 7 -0.53 -21.68 -1.19
C PHE A 7 0.55 -21.12 -0.23
N ASP A 8 1.29 -20.12 -0.67
CA ASP A 8 2.29 -19.43 0.15
C ASP A 8 1.65 -18.29 0.94
N TRP A 9 1.40 -18.52 2.20
CA TRP A 9 0.80 -17.54 3.11
C TRP A 9 1.81 -16.51 3.64
N SER A 10 3.11 -16.66 3.34
CA SER A 10 4.15 -15.74 3.81
C SER A 10 4.27 -14.47 2.98
N GLN A 11 3.61 -14.40 1.84
CA GLN A 11 3.72 -13.30 0.89
C GLN A 11 2.53 -13.21 -0.07
N PHE A 12 2.39 -12.06 -0.71
CA PHE A 12 1.54 -11.88 -1.88
C PHE A 12 2.06 -10.76 -2.77
N THR A 13 1.65 -10.80 -4.03
CA THR A 13 1.92 -9.74 -5.00
C THR A 13 0.62 -9.26 -5.62
N LEU A 14 0.44 -7.93 -5.68
CA LEU A 14 -0.68 -7.26 -6.34
C LEU A 14 -0.14 -6.29 -7.39
N LYS A 15 -0.85 -6.13 -8.49
CA LYS A 15 -0.48 -5.20 -9.57
C LYS A 15 -1.67 -4.36 -9.98
N ILE A 16 -1.39 -3.12 -10.35
CA ILE A 16 -2.37 -2.26 -10.99
C ILE A 16 -1.70 -1.43 -12.10
N ALA A 17 -2.39 -1.26 -13.21
CA ALA A 17 -1.95 -0.38 -14.30
C ALA A 17 -2.58 1.01 -14.10
N VAL A 18 -1.74 2.02 -13.94
CA VAL A 18 -2.15 3.43 -13.76
C VAL A 18 -1.74 4.23 -14.99
N LYS A 19 -2.66 4.99 -15.56
CA LYS A 19 -2.39 5.87 -16.72
C LYS A 19 -1.69 7.15 -16.27
N ALA A 20 -0.44 7.02 -15.87
CA ALA A 20 0.45 8.09 -15.44
C ALA A 20 1.90 7.70 -15.65
N ALA A 21 2.81 8.68 -15.69
CA ALA A 21 4.24 8.43 -15.76
C ALA A 21 4.76 7.79 -14.45
N PRO A 22 5.83 6.96 -14.51
CA PRO A 22 6.43 6.35 -13.31
C PRO A 22 6.79 7.36 -12.22
N SER A 23 7.31 8.53 -12.59
CA SER A 23 7.63 9.61 -11.65
C SER A 23 6.42 10.12 -10.87
N LYS A 24 5.25 10.22 -11.51
CA LYS A 24 3.99 10.64 -10.86
C LYS A 24 3.48 9.57 -9.90
N VAL A 25 3.53 8.30 -10.30
CA VAL A 25 3.11 7.19 -9.43
C VAL A 25 4.07 7.04 -8.25
N PHE A 26 5.38 7.12 -8.48
CA PHE A 26 6.39 7.11 -7.43
C PHE A 26 6.17 8.25 -6.42
N LYS A 27 5.94 9.48 -6.89
CA LYS A 27 5.68 10.63 -6.05
C LYS A 27 4.47 10.42 -5.14
N ALA A 28 3.41 9.78 -5.65
CA ALA A 28 2.23 9.45 -4.85
C ALA A 28 2.54 8.56 -3.63
N TRP A 29 3.61 7.77 -3.68
CA TRP A 29 4.08 6.92 -2.59
C TRP A 29 5.15 7.57 -1.70
N ALA A 30 5.96 8.45 -2.26
CA ALA A 30 7.19 8.94 -1.64
C ALA A 30 7.10 10.37 -1.10
N ASP A 31 6.01 11.07 -1.34
CA ASP A 31 5.78 12.44 -0.88
C ASP A 31 4.69 12.47 0.20
N SER A 32 4.97 13.14 1.31
CA SER A 32 4.08 13.21 2.48
C SER A 32 2.71 13.83 2.18
N LYS A 33 2.63 14.77 1.25
CA LYS A 33 1.35 15.39 0.86
C LYS A 33 0.60 14.51 -0.14
N GLU A 34 1.32 13.95 -1.11
CA GLU A 34 0.72 13.15 -2.18
C GLU A 34 0.10 11.86 -1.64
N ILE A 35 0.74 11.19 -0.69
CA ILE A 35 0.20 9.94 -0.11
C ILE A 35 -1.07 10.18 0.69
N CYS A 36 -1.28 11.37 1.23
CA CYS A 36 -2.50 11.75 1.93
C CYS A 36 -3.73 11.86 1.00
N ASN A 37 -3.53 11.95 -0.29
CA ASN A 37 -4.62 12.02 -1.25
C ASN A 37 -5.31 10.68 -1.52
N TRP A 38 -4.66 9.56 -1.17
CA TRP A 38 -5.19 8.25 -1.52
C TRP A 38 -5.01 7.15 -0.46
N PHE A 39 -4.08 7.30 0.49
CA PHE A 39 -3.75 6.24 1.44
C PHE A 39 -3.89 6.65 2.91
N ALA A 40 -3.26 7.74 3.34
CA ALA A 40 -3.24 8.17 4.73
C ALA A 40 -4.10 9.42 4.96
N TYR A 41 -4.48 9.67 6.21
CA TYR A 41 -5.11 10.93 6.61
C TYR A 41 -4.04 11.99 6.87
N ASN A 42 -2.93 11.59 7.50
CA ASN A 42 -1.70 12.38 7.63
C ASN A 42 -0.49 11.48 7.42
N ALA A 43 0.62 12.05 6.97
CA ALA A 43 1.84 11.28 6.69
C ALA A 43 3.11 12.14 6.84
N GLU A 44 4.20 11.47 7.25
CA GLU A 44 5.55 12.00 7.18
C GLU A 44 6.45 10.94 6.57
N ILE A 45 7.06 11.25 5.43
CA ILE A 45 7.92 10.33 4.68
C ILE A 45 9.23 11.00 4.35
N GLU A 46 10.34 10.36 4.73
CA GLU A 46 11.67 10.66 4.26
C GLU A 46 12.10 9.59 3.25
N PRO A 47 12.04 9.85 1.94
CA PRO A 47 12.28 8.82 0.91
C PRO A 47 13.77 8.53 0.71
N LYS A 48 14.41 8.04 1.76
CA LYS A 48 15.82 7.61 1.78
C LYS A 48 15.98 6.38 2.68
N LYS A 49 17.02 5.59 2.48
CA LYS A 49 17.31 4.44 3.35
C LYS A 49 17.47 4.90 4.81
N GLY A 50 16.79 4.23 5.73
CA GLY A 50 16.73 4.58 7.16
C GLY A 50 15.82 5.77 7.45
N GLY A 51 15.10 6.29 6.46
CA GLY A 51 14.17 7.41 6.62
C GLY A 51 12.90 7.01 7.36
N LYS A 52 12.31 7.97 8.04
CA LYS A 52 11.02 7.83 8.71
C LYS A 52 9.89 7.65 7.69
N PHE A 53 8.94 6.79 8.02
CA PHE A 53 7.68 6.68 7.32
C PHE A 53 6.57 6.49 8.34
N SER A 54 5.85 7.56 8.67
CA SER A 54 4.72 7.50 9.58
C SER A 54 3.43 7.87 8.86
N LEU A 55 2.35 7.18 9.22
CA LEU A 55 1.01 7.39 8.70
C LEU A 55 0.03 7.53 9.86
N THR A 56 -1.01 8.34 9.67
CA THR A 56 -2.12 8.45 10.61
C THR A 56 -3.42 8.21 9.84
N ASP A 57 -4.30 7.39 10.39
CA ASP A 57 -5.64 7.14 9.84
C ASP A 57 -6.65 8.19 10.27
N ILE A 58 -7.89 8.09 9.77
CA ILE A 58 -8.98 9.01 10.10
C ILE A 58 -9.37 8.96 11.59
N TYR A 59 -9.04 7.89 12.30
CA TYR A 59 -9.33 7.73 13.73
C TYR A 59 -8.22 8.27 14.64
N GLY A 60 -7.12 8.76 14.06
CA GLY A 60 -5.96 9.25 14.77
C GLY A 60 -4.96 8.16 15.18
N ASN A 61 -5.11 6.93 14.72
CA ASN A 61 -4.13 5.89 14.97
C ASN A 61 -2.89 6.14 14.10
N SER A 62 -1.72 6.08 14.72
CA SER A 62 -0.44 6.27 14.03
C SER A 62 0.27 4.94 13.82
N PHE A 63 0.85 4.79 12.65
CA PHE A 63 1.63 3.63 12.22
C PHE A 63 3.03 4.09 11.86
N GLU A 64 4.03 3.56 12.57
CA GLU A 64 5.44 3.89 12.35
C GLU A 64 6.10 2.80 11.52
N MET A 65 6.76 3.21 10.46
CA MET A 65 7.47 2.35 9.52
C MET A 65 8.84 2.96 9.21
N GLU A 66 9.72 2.19 8.62
CA GLU A 66 11.04 2.62 8.18
C GLU A 66 11.19 2.41 6.67
N VAL A 67 11.77 3.37 5.98
CA VAL A 67 12.18 3.21 4.59
C VAL A 67 13.48 2.42 4.54
N LEU A 68 13.44 1.23 3.97
CA LEU A 68 14.59 0.32 3.83
C LEU A 68 15.40 0.59 2.58
N GLY A 69 14.79 1.19 1.57
CA GLY A 69 15.46 1.55 0.34
C GLY A 69 14.57 2.27 -0.64
N VAL A 70 15.19 3.12 -1.46
CA VAL A 70 14.51 3.88 -2.52
C VAL A 70 15.38 3.87 -3.77
N ARG A 71 14.73 3.70 -4.93
CA ARG A 71 15.27 4.06 -6.23
C ARG A 71 14.25 4.98 -6.90
N LYS A 72 14.63 6.24 -7.08
CA LYS A 72 13.75 7.27 -7.64
C LYS A 72 13.01 6.77 -8.88
N ASP A 73 11.72 7.05 -8.93
CA ASP A 73 10.78 6.74 -10.02
C ASP A 73 10.62 5.24 -10.36
N SER A 74 11.27 4.34 -9.63
CA SER A 74 11.23 2.90 -9.95
C SER A 74 10.94 1.96 -8.77
N ARG A 75 11.27 2.34 -7.52
CA ARG A 75 11.11 1.43 -6.37
C ARG A 75 11.08 2.18 -5.05
N ILE A 76 10.21 1.72 -4.15
CA ILE A 76 10.27 2.03 -2.72
C ILE A 76 10.15 0.74 -1.91
N HIS A 77 10.91 0.61 -0.81
CA HIS A 77 10.94 -0.54 0.09
C HIS A 77 10.84 -0.03 1.53
N PHE A 78 9.91 -0.57 2.30
CA PHE A 78 9.66 -0.14 3.68
C PHE A 78 9.14 -1.29 4.54
N THR A 79 9.26 -1.15 5.86
CA THR A 79 8.61 -2.05 6.82
C THR A 79 7.12 -1.76 6.87
N PHE A 80 6.31 -2.79 7.12
CA PHE A 80 4.86 -2.66 7.22
C PHE A 80 4.28 -3.70 8.17
N GLY A 81 3.33 -3.29 9.01
CA GLY A 81 2.73 -4.18 9.99
C GLY A 81 3.54 -4.27 11.30
N MET A 82 3.16 -5.20 12.15
CA MET A 82 3.68 -5.32 13.51
C MET A 82 4.73 -6.43 13.70
N ASN A 83 5.03 -7.20 12.66
CA ASN A 83 5.80 -8.44 12.77
C ASN A 83 6.95 -8.52 11.75
N ASP A 84 7.65 -7.41 11.51
CA ASP A 84 8.75 -7.33 10.55
C ASP A 84 8.36 -7.64 9.09
N GLU A 85 7.07 -7.53 8.77
CA GLU A 85 6.63 -7.60 7.38
C GLU A 85 7.25 -6.45 6.58
N GLN A 86 7.48 -6.71 5.32
CA GLN A 86 8.09 -5.74 4.42
C GLN A 86 7.26 -5.61 3.14
N VAL A 87 7.27 -4.39 2.60
CA VAL A 87 6.61 -4.07 1.33
C VAL A 87 7.63 -3.48 0.37
N VAL A 88 7.65 -4.03 -0.82
CA VAL A 88 8.36 -3.46 -1.97
C VAL A 88 7.35 -3.05 -3.02
N VAL A 89 7.38 -1.79 -3.44
CA VAL A 89 6.59 -1.30 -4.55
C VAL A 89 7.50 -0.92 -5.71
N LYS A 90 7.22 -1.45 -6.89
CA LYS A 90 7.94 -1.19 -8.12
C LYS A 90 7.06 -0.45 -9.11
N PHE A 91 7.65 0.45 -9.88
CA PHE A 91 6.98 1.29 -10.87
C PHE A 91 7.62 1.06 -12.23
N LYS A 92 6.95 0.32 -13.11
CA LYS A 92 7.47 -0.04 -14.43
C LYS A 92 6.62 0.58 -15.53
N LYS A 93 7.26 1.37 -16.40
CA LYS A 93 6.59 1.92 -17.58
C LYS A 93 6.13 0.82 -18.54
N SER A 94 4.90 0.93 -19.03
CA SER A 94 4.29 0.06 -20.04
C SER A 94 3.40 0.91 -20.96
N GLY A 95 3.95 1.37 -22.07
CA GLY A 95 3.27 2.31 -22.97
C GLY A 95 2.88 3.60 -22.25
N ARG A 96 1.60 3.93 -22.27
CA ARG A 96 1.02 5.09 -21.54
C ARG A 96 0.72 4.84 -20.07
N TYR A 97 0.96 3.61 -19.59
CA TYR A 97 0.69 3.20 -18.22
C TYR A 97 2.00 2.99 -17.44
N THR A 98 1.86 3.06 -16.13
CA THR A 98 2.84 2.52 -15.18
C THR A 98 2.22 1.31 -14.50
N ILE A 99 2.91 0.19 -14.53
CA ILE A 99 2.54 -0.97 -13.70
C ILE A 99 3.11 -0.72 -12.31
N CYS A 100 2.21 -0.50 -11.36
CA CYS A 100 2.51 -0.44 -9.94
C CYS A 100 2.37 -1.86 -9.37
N GLU A 101 3.50 -2.46 -9.00
CA GLU A 101 3.56 -3.81 -8.43
C GLU A 101 3.93 -3.71 -6.94
N LEU A 102 3.03 -4.15 -6.08
CA LEU A 102 3.24 -4.24 -4.64
C LEU A 102 3.50 -5.70 -4.27
N HIS A 103 4.61 -5.95 -3.61
CA HIS A 103 4.96 -7.24 -3.03
C HIS A 103 5.13 -7.08 -1.51
N GLN A 104 4.27 -7.73 -0.75
CA GLN A 104 4.40 -7.84 0.70
C GLN A 104 4.87 -9.24 1.05
N PHE A 105 5.85 -9.34 1.96
CA PHE A 105 6.51 -10.60 2.30
C PHE A 105 6.98 -10.59 3.75
N ASN A 106 7.59 -11.69 4.17
CA ASN A 106 8.04 -11.92 5.54
C ASN A 106 6.87 -12.00 6.53
N MET A 107 5.72 -12.48 6.07
CA MET A 107 4.51 -12.61 6.88
C MET A 107 4.54 -13.91 7.67
N LYS A 108 4.11 -13.87 8.93
CA LYS A 108 3.94 -15.07 9.75
C LYS A 108 2.83 -15.96 9.20
N THR A 109 2.98 -17.27 9.32
CA THR A 109 2.06 -18.26 8.73
C THR A 109 1.28 -19.08 9.75
N THR A 110 1.20 -18.62 11.00
CA THR A 110 0.30 -19.24 12.00
C THR A 110 -1.17 -19.05 11.56
N PRO A 111 -2.11 -19.88 12.05
CA PRO A 111 -3.52 -19.76 11.67
C PRO A 111 -4.08 -18.35 11.83
N ASN A 112 -3.81 -17.68 12.96
CA ASN A 112 -4.28 -16.31 13.19
C ASN A 112 -3.68 -15.32 12.19
N HIS A 113 -2.36 -15.37 11.93
CA HIS A 113 -1.72 -14.47 10.97
C HIS A 113 -2.18 -14.69 9.52
N LYS A 114 -2.55 -15.92 9.14
CA LYS A 114 -3.16 -16.17 7.83
C LYS A 114 -4.50 -15.44 7.69
N TRP A 115 -5.29 -15.46 8.74
CA TRP A 115 -6.57 -14.80 8.79
C TRP A 115 -6.43 -13.29 8.96
N ASP A 116 -5.83 -12.83 10.06
CA ASP A 116 -5.80 -11.43 10.46
C ASP A 116 -4.82 -10.60 9.62
N THR A 117 -3.70 -11.18 9.21
CA THR A 117 -2.65 -10.44 8.54
C THR A 117 -2.71 -10.62 7.02
N HIS A 118 -2.58 -11.86 6.53
CA HIS A 118 -2.51 -12.09 5.09
C HIS A 118 -3.81 -11.68 4.36
N MET A 119 -4.96 -12.13 4.86
CA MET A 119 -6.25 -11.85 4.19
C MET A 119 -6.63 -10.38 4.33
N GLU A 120 -6.56 -9.81 5.53
CA GLU A 120 -6.93 -8.41 5.80
C GLU A 120 -6.01 -7.43 5.06
N GLN A 121 -4.70 -7.62 5.12
CA GLN A 121 -3.77 -6.71 4.45
C GLN A 121 -3.83 -6.84 2.93
N ARG A 122 -4.03 -8.07 2.40
CA ARG A 122 -4.24 -8.24 0.96
C ARG A 122 -5.52 -7.54 0.50
N ALA A 123 -6.61 -7.64 1.24
CA ALA A 123 -7.85 -6.93 0.95
C ALA A 123 -7.67 -5.41 1.03
N GLY A 124 -7.01 -4.92 2.08
CA GLY A 124 -6.70 -3.50 2.25
C GLY A 124 -5.86 -2.93 1.11
N TRP A 125 -4.76 -3.60 0.74
CA TRP A 125 -3.94 -3.18 -0.39
C TRP A 125 -4.68 -3.22 -1.73
N THR A 126 -5.59 -4.17 -1.92
CA THR A 126 -6.43 -4.22 -3.13
C THR A 126 -7.27 -2.96 -3.25
N PHE A 127 -7.91 -2.54 -2.16
CA PHE A 127 -8.66 -1.28 -2.13
C PHE A 127 -7.74 -0.07 -2.36
N PHE A 128 -6.64 0.05 -1.63
CA PHE A 128 -5.77 1.22 -1.72
C PHE A 128 -5.08 1.36 -3.08
N LEU A 129 -4.67 0.28 -3.72
CA LEU A 129 -4.17 0.35 -5.10
C LEU A 129 -5.25 0.80 -6.09
N THR A 130 -6.50 0.37 -5.89
CA THR A 130 -7.64 0.85 -6.66
C THR A 130 -7.88 2.35 -6.44
N ASN A 131 -7.79 2.80 -5.18
CA ASN A 131 -7.92 4.22 -4.83
C ASN A 131 -6.77 5.06 -5.41
N LEU A 132 -5.53 4.56 -5.39
CA LEU A 132 -4.39 5.20 -6.04
C LEU A 132 -4.67 5.47 -7.53
N LYS A 133 -5.19 4.46 -8.24
CA LYS A 133 -5.57 4.59 -9.65
C LYS A 133 -6.67 5.63 -9.83
N SER A 134 -7.73 5.58 -9.03
CA SER A 134 -8.83 6.53 -9.05
C SER A 134 -8.35 7.97 -8.84
N TRP A 135 -7.49 8.17 -7.86
CA TRP A 135 -6.91 9.49 -7.59
C TRP A 135 -6.02 9.99 -8.73
N LEU A 136 -5.06 9.18 -9.18
CA LEU A 136 -4.09 9.62 -10.20
C LEU A 136 -4.70 9.84 -11.59
N GLU A 137 -5.73 9.08 -11.94
CA GLU A 137 -6.39 9.19 -13.24
C GLU A 137 -7.57 10.17 -13.26
N HIS A 138 -8.28 10.33 -12.14
CA HIS A 138 -9.56 11.04 -12.09
C HIS A 138 -9.66 12.08 -10.97
N GLY A 139 -8.70 12.14 -10.05
CA GLY A 139 -8.76 13.04 -8.88
C GLY A 139 -9.86 12.67 -7.89
N VAL A 140 -10.29 11.39 -7.87
CA VAL A 140 -11.37 10.91 -7.01
C VAL A 140 -10.81 10.02 -5.92
N ASP A 141 -11.03 10.43 -4.66
CA ASP A 141 -10.73 9.64 -3.46
C ASP A 141 -11.94 8.81 -3.06
N LEU A 142 -11.78 7.49 -3.03
CA LEU A 142 -12.83 6.52 -2.71
C LEU A 142 -12.90 6.16 -1.22
N ARG A 143 -11.98 6.72 -0.39
CA ARG A 143 -11.97 6.43 1.04
C ARG A 143 -13.20 7.01 1.72
N ASN A 144 -13.61 6.34 2.78
CA ASN A 144 -14.57 6.89 3.72
C ASN A 144 -13.92 8.01 4.57
N HIS A 145 -14.58 9.15 4.65
CA HIS A 145 -14.15 10.28 5.48
C HIS A 145 -15.08 10.54 6.69
N ASP A 146 -16.02 9.64 6.96
CA ASP A 146 -16.92 9.71 8.10
C ASP A 146 -16.65 8.56 9.07
N THR A 147 -16.17 8.88 10.27
CA THR A 147 -15.78 7.90 11.29
C THR A 147 -16.89 6.98 11.77
N LYS A 148 -18.17 7.31 11.50
CA LYS A 148 -19.30 6.41 11.80
C LYS A 148 -19.28 5.12 10.98
N TRP A 149 -18.62 5.12 9.82
CA TRP A 149 -18.42 3.97 8.94
C TRP A 149 -17.09 3.29 9.24
N GLY A 150 -16.89 2.86 10.49
CA GLY A 150 -15.63 2.29 10.95
C GLY A 150 -15.37 0.86 10.49
N TYR A 151 -14.15 0.40 10.74
CA TYR A 151 -13.68 -0.96 10.39
C TYR A 151 -14.60 -2.07 10.91
N ALA A 152 -15.14 -1.92 12.13
CA ALA A 152 -16.01 -2.92 12.75
C ALA A 152 -17.32 -3.19 11.97
N ASN A 153 -17.66 -2.33 11.02
CA ASN A 153 -18.84 -2.46 10.18
C ASN A 153 -18.56 -3.06 8.80
N ASN A 154 -17.36 -3.59 8.58
CA ASN A 154 -16.93 -4.22 7.34
C ASN A 154 -17.02 -3.33 6.09
N PHE A 155 -16.88 -2.03 6.24
CA PHE A 155 -16.79 -1.11 5.11
C PHE A 155 -15.42 -1.25 4.42
N VAL A 156 -15.42 -1.61 3.15
CA VAL A 156 -14.20 -1.90 2.37
C VAL A 156 -13.30 -0.69 2.13
N ASN A 157 -13.81 0.50 2.34
CA ASN A 157 -13.13 1.77 2.08
C ASN A 157 -12.87 2.60 3.36
N SER A 158 -12.89 1.95 4.50
CA SER A 158 -12.58 2.58 5.79
C SER A 158 -11.12 2.62 6.08
#